data_30cd795a07dd7aba8af43efa74da0541
#
_entry.id   30cd795a07dd7aba8af43efa74da0541
#
_cell.length_a   1.000
_cell.length_b   1.000
_cell.length_c   1.000
_cell.angle_alpha   90.00
_cell.angle_beta   90.00
_cell.angle_gamma   90.00
#
_symmetry.space_group_name_H-M   'P 1'
#
loop_
_entity.id
_entity.type
_entity.pdbx_description
1 polymer ?
#
loop_
_entity_poly.entity_id
_entity_poly.type
_entity_poly.pdbx_seq_one_letter_code
_entity_poly.pdbx_strand_id
1 'polypeptide(L)'
;NDVAMEVETAAEEEEVDDRLSRKAVEDYGEFDPTLELRNFKFPTIELLKDHNANGGGITIDHEELEENKNKIVDTLKNYKIDIAQIKATVGPTVTLYEIIPEAGIRISKIKSLEDDIALSLSALGIRIIAPIPGKGTIGIEVPNKNATMVSMRSVIASPRFQNAEMELPMALGKTISNETFVVDLAKMPHLLMAGATGQGKSVGLNAILTSLLYSKHPAEVKFILVDPKKVELTLFNKIERHYLAKLPDTEDAIITDNTKVINTLNSLCIEMDNRYELLKDAMVRNIKEYNAKFKARKLNPENGHKFLPYIVLVVDEFADLIMTAGKEVEAPIARLAQLARAIGIHLIIATQRPSVNVITGIIKANFPARIAFRVTSKIDSRTILDSQGADQLIGKGDMLFTQGNTLLRLQCAFVDTPEVDRITEFIGSQKAYADAYHLPEYSGEESGTSLDIDVNDRDNLFREAAEVIVIAQQGSASLLQRKLKLG
;
A
#
# COMPACT_ATOMS: atom_id res chain seq x y z
N ASN A 1 65.74 -23.82 1.56
CA ASN A 1 64.74 -24.88 1.37
C ASN A 1 63.36 -24.25 1.57
N ASP A 2 62.82 -23.78 0.47
CA ASP A 2 61.39 -23.37 0.42
C ASP A 2 60.56 -24.65 0.33
N VAL A 3 59.83 -24.96 1.38
CA VAL A 3 58.84 -26.01 1.38
C VAL A 3 57.50 -25.37 0.93
N ALA A 4 57.05 -25.67 -0.28
CA ALA A 4 55.74 -25.25 -0.78
C ALA A 4 54.66 -26.00 0.01
N MET A 5 53.72 -25.24 0.57
CA MET A 5 52.54 -25.76 1.23
C MET A 5 51.42 -25.86 0.20
N GLU A 6 50.99 -27.05 -0.17
CA GLU A 6 49.73 -27.24 -0.92
C GLU A 6 48.56 -27.20 0.07
N VAL A 7 47.61 -26.32 -0.19
CA VAL A 7 46.37 -26.24 0.56
C VAL A 7 45.28 -26.92 -0.27
N GLU A 8 44.88 -28.14 0.10
CA GLU A 8 43.70 -28.78 -0.40
C GLU A 8 42.47 -28.29 0.43
N THR A 9 41.53 -27.63 -0.23
CA THR A 9 40.22 -27.39 0.36
C THR A 9 39.42 -28.70 0.30
N ALA A 10 38.96 -29.17 1.44
CA ALA A 10 38.03 -30.31 1.49
C ALA A 10 36.75 -29.96 0.70
N ALA A 11 36.39 -30.82 -0.24
CA ALA A 11 35.13 -30.68 -0.97
C ALA A 11 33.97 -30.82 0.01
N GLU A 12 33.07 -29.83 0.06
CA GLU A 12 31.82 -29.98 0.77
C GLU A 12 31.01 -31.12 0.14
N GLU A 13 30.50 -32.03 0.96
CA GLU A 13 29.55 -33.03 0.49
C GLU A 13 28.28 -32.37 0.05
N GLU A 14 27.96 -32.43 -1.25
CA GLU A 14 26.71 -31.95 -1.79
C GLU A 14 25.54 -32.79 -1.32
N GLU A 15 24.52 -32.17 -0.76
CA GLU A 15 23.26 -32.81 -0.43
C GLU A 15 22.62 -33.41 -1.69
N VAL A 16 21.95 -34.55 -1.55
CA VAL A 16 21.29 -35.26 -2.69
C VAL A 16 20.29 -34.37 -3.40
N ASP A 17 19.57 -33.52 -2.66
CA ASP A 17 18.60 -32.57 -3.21
C ASP A 17 19.24 -31.50 -4.09
N ASP A 18 20.47 -31.07 -3.79
CA ASP A 18 21.20 -30.10 -4.60
C ASP A 18 21.64 -30.70 -5.95
N ARG A 19 21.98 -31.97 -6.01
CA ARG A 19 22.32 -32.65 -7.26
C ARG A 19 21.11 -32.83 -8.15
N LEU A 20 19.94 -33.21 -7.59
CA LEU A 20 18.69 -33.35 -8.33
C LEU A 20 18.21 -32.03 -8.88
N SER A 21 18.31 -30.96 -8.07
CA SER A 21 17.92 -29.62 -8.52
C SER A 21 18.81 -29.10 -9.62
N ARG A 22 20.14 -29.28 -9.57
CA ARG A 22 21.08 -28.91 -10.64
C ARG A 22 20.76 -29.64 -11.94
N LYS A 23 20.53 -30.94 -11.87
CA LYS A 23 20.13 -31.73 -13.04
C LYS A 23 18.82 -31.26 -13.64
N ALA A 24 17.81 -30.94 -12.81
CA ALA A 24 16.54 -30.41 -13.28
C ALA A 24 16.70 -29.02 -13.93
N VAL A 25 17.62 -28.18 -13.42
CA VAL A 25 17.93 -26.89 -14.04
C VAL A 25 18.70 -27.07 -15.34
N GLU A 26 19.62 -28.02 -15.44
CA GLU A 26 20.34 -28.34 -16.68
C GLU A 26 19.39 -28.87 -17.77
N ASP A 27 18.44 -29.75 -17.41
CA ASP A 27 17.51 -30.37 -18.34
C ASP A 27 16.35 -29.44 -18.78
N TYR A 28 15.83 -28.60 -17.89
CA TYR A 28 14.59 -27.85 -18.08
C TYR A 28 14.72 -26.32 -17.85
N GLY A 29 15.88 -25.84 -17.45
CA GLY A 29 16.09 -24.46 -17.00
C GLY A 29 15.47 -24.14 -15.64
N GLU A 30 15.67 -22.92 -15.16
CA GLU A 30 15.00 -22.43 -13.95
C GLU A 30 13.48 -22.41 -14.14
N PHE A 31 12.73 -22.53 -13.04
CA PHE A 31 11.28 -22.39 -13.09
C PHE A 31 10.91 -20.92 -13.39
N ASP A 32 10.15 -20.73 -14.47
CA ASP A 32 9.62 -19.41 -14.84
C ASP A 32 8.13 -19.32 -14.47
N PRO A 33 7.74 -18.50 -13.48
CA PRO A 33 6.35 -18.36 -13.08
C PRO A 33 5.47 -17.70 -14.16
N THR A 34 6.07 -17.07 -15.17
CA THR A 34 5.33 -16.36 -16.23
C THR A 34 4.92 -17.24 -17.40
N LEU A 35 5.35 -18.51 -17.44
CA LEU A 35 5.16 -19.42 -18.59
C LEU A 35 3.72 -19.57 -19.04
N GLU A 36 2.76 -19.61 -18.13
CA GLU A 36 1.34 -19.75 -18.48
C GLU A 36 0.82 -18.54 -19.27
N LEU A 37 1.31 -17.36 -18.93
CA LEU A 37 1.02 -16.08 -19.61
C LEU A 37 2.29 -15.45 -20.22
N ARG A 38 3.18 -16.26 -20.80
CA ARG A 38 4.46 -15.79 -21.36
C ARG A 38 4.32 -14.72 -22.45
N ASN A 39 3.17 -14.65 -23.09
CA ASN A 39 2.86 -13.68 -24.15
C ASN A 39 2.17 -12.43 -23.59
N PHE A 40 2.04 -12.32 -22.27
CA PHE A 40 1.48 -11.13 -21.63
C PHE A 40 2.31 -9.90 -21.97
N LYS A 41 1.62 -8.85 -22.40
CA LYS A 41 2.21 -7.55 -22.71
C LYS A 41 1.84 -6.57 -21.62
N PHE A 42 2.86 -5.93 -21.05
CA PHE A 42 2.63 -4.83 -20.13
C PHE A 42 1.92 -3.67 -20.80
N PRO A 43 1.09 -2.91 -20.08
CA PRO A 43 0.50 -1.69 -20.60
C PRO A 43 1.58 -0.75 -21.16
N THR A 44 1.32 -0.17 -22.31
CA THR A 44 2.24 0.77 -22.91
C THR A 44 2.00 2.18 -22.39
N ILE A 45 3.02 3.04 -22.50
CA ILE A 45 2.96 4.40 -21.94
C ILE A 45 1.94 5.28 -22.68
N GLU A 46 1.60 4.93 -23.91
CA GLU A 46 0.62 5.62 -24.75
C GLU A 46 -0.81 5.50 -24.22
N LEU A 47 -1.09 4.51 -23.36
CA LEU A 47 -2.39 4.39 -22.69
C LEU A 47 -2.60 5.50 -21.64
N LEU A 48 -1.51 6.09 -21.15
CA LEU A 48 -1.52 7.21 -20.22
C LEU A 48 -1.52 8.54 -21.00
N LYS A 49 -2.36 9.45 -20.54
CA LYS A 49 -2.54 10.76 -21.17
C LYS A 49 -1.34 11.67 -20.92
N ASP A 50 -0.89 12.32 -21.95
CA ASP A 50 0.08 13.42 -21.83
C ASP A 50 -0.65 14.72 -21.52
N HIS A 51 -0.72 15.09 -20.25
CA HIS A 51 -1.33 16.32 -19.81
C HIS A 51 -0.46 17.56 -20.08
N ASN A 52 0.80 17.36 -20.50
CA ASN A 52 1.77 18.42 -20.76
C ASN A 52 2.12 18.58 -22.25
N ALA A 53 1.38 17.93 -23.15
CA ALA A 53 1.62 17.94 -24.60
C ALA A 53 1.66 19.36 -25.21
N ASN A 54 1.03 20.35 -24.56
CA ASN A 54 0.97 21.74 -25.01
C ASN A 54 2.03 22.66 -24.38
N GLY A 55 3.18 22.09 -23.92
CA GLY A 55 4.27 22.89 -23.36
C GLY A 55 4.22 23.10 -21.84
N GLY A 56 3.50 22.24 -21.12
CA GLY A 56 3.27 22.35 -19.68
C GLY A 56 4.44 21.84 -18.80
N GLY A 57 5.66 22.30 -19.04
CA GLY A 57 6.75 22.17 -18.06
C GLY A 57 6.56 23.15 -16.90
N ILE A 58 7.39 22.99 -15.84
CA ILE A 58 7.43 23.97 -14.75
C ILE A 58 7.84 25.31 -15.35
N THR A 59 6.95 26.31 -15.27
CA THR A 59 7.23 27.66 -15.70
C THR A 59 7.79 28.43 -14.52
N ILE A 60 8.99 28.98 -14.66
CA ILE A 60 9.58 29.85 -13.65
C ILE A 60 9.05 31.28 -13.90
N ASP A 61 8.19 31.74 -13.03
CA ASP A 61 7.74 33.12 -13.01
C ASP A 61 8.64 33.91 -12.05
N HIS A 62 9.62 34.61 -12.64
CA HIS A 62 10.59 35.40 -11.87
C HIS A 62 9.92 36.54 -11.12
N GLU A 63 8.85 37.12 -11.65
CA GLU A 63 8.12 38.22 -11.04
C GLU A 63 7.38 37.75 -9.80
N GLU A 64 6.71 36.59 -9.87
CA GLU A 64 6.08 35.92 -8.73
C GLU A 64 7.09 35.58 -7.65
N LEU A 65 8.26 35.04 -8.04
CA LEU A 65 9.31 34.68 -7.07
C LEU A 65 9.87 35.88 -6.33
N GLU A 66 10.13 36.97 -7.01
CA GLU A 66 10.62 38.22 -6.40
C GLU A 66 9.54 38.88 -5.52
N GLU A 67 8.31 38.90 -5.96
CA GLU A 67 7.18 39.42 -5.18
C GLU A 67 7.01 38.65 -3.88
N ASN A 68 6.99 37.30 -3.93
CA ASN A 68 6.82 36.45 -2.77
C ASN A 68 8.03 36.58 -1.82
N LYS A 69 9.25 36.58 -2.36
CA LYS A 69 10.47 36.82 -1.57
C LYS A 69 10.37 38.13 -0.80
N ASN A 70 10.00 39.24 -1.46
CA ASN A 70 9.92 40.54 -0.83
C ASN A 70 8.86 40.53 0.29
N LYS A 71 7.67 39.98 0.03
CA LYS A 71 6.61 39.88 1.05
C LYS A 71 7.03 39.05 2.26
N ILE A 72 7.75 37.92 2.07
CA ILE A 72 8.28 37.12 3.17
C ILE A 72 9.28 37.92 3.99
N VAL A 73 10.26 38.56 3.34
CA VAL A 73 11.30 39.35 3.99
C VAL A 73 10.70 40.52 4.76
N ASP A 74 9.80 41.29 4.13
CA ASP A 74 9.16 42.43 4.77
C ASP A 74 8.29 42.04 5.96
N THR A 75 7.54 40.93 5.85
CA THR A 75 6.74 40.42 6.98
C THR A 75 7.64 40.05 8.14
N LEU A 76 8.72 39.31 7.91
CA LEU A 76 9.65 38.92 8.99
C LEU A 76 10.37 40.15 9.59
N LYS A 77 10.75 41.11 8.76
CA LYS A 77 11.39 42.36 9.19
C LYS A 77 10.46 43.20 10.10
N ASN A 78 9.15 43.24 9.82
CA ASN A 78 8.17 43.90 10.67
C ASN A 78 8.14 43.34 12.08
N TYR A 79 8.48 42.07 12.26
CA TYR A 79 8.63 41.38 13.54
C TYR A 79 10.06 41.39 14.09
N LYS A 80 10.95 42.22 13.53
CA LYS A 80 12.38 42.31 13.90
C LYS A 80 13.13 40.99 13.71
N ILE A 81 12.86 40.32 12.60
CA ILE A 81 13.56 39.11 12.16
C ILE A 81 14.25 39.44 10.85
N ASP A 82 15.55 39.61 10.89
CA ASP A 82 16.36 39.83 9.70
C ASP A 82 16.84 38.49 9.14
N ILE A 83 16.90 38.39 7.80
CA ILE A 83 17.27 37.20 7.05
C ILE A 83 18.64 37.42 6.42
N ALA A 84 19.57 36.51 6.68
CA ALA A 84 20.90 36.52 6.09
C ALA A 84 20.89 36.03 4.63
N GLN A 85 20.08 35.00 4.32
CA GLN A 85 20.01 34.41 2.99
C GLN A 85 18.61 33.82 2.72
N ILE A 86 18.17 33.92 1.47
CA ILE A 86 16.97 33.25 0.96
C ILE A 86 17.26 32.56 -0.37
N LYS A 87 16.79 31.33 -0.52
CA LYS A 87 16.90 30.52 -1.76
C LYS A 87 15.52 29.98 -2.12
N ALA A 88 15.12 30.08 -3.38
CA ALA A 88 13.88 29.52 -3.87
C ALA A 88 14.13 28.26 -4.72
N THR A 89 13.34 27.21 -4.47
CA THR A 89 13.29 26.00 -5.31
C THR A 89 11.86 25.86 -5.82
N VAL A 90 11.69 25.97 -7.15
CA VAL A 90 10.37 25.94 -7.81
C VAL A 90 10.00 24.49 -8.10
N GLY A 91 8.88 24.03 -7.54
CA GLY A 91 8.31 22.72 -7.79
C GLY A 91 7.07 22.77 -8.69
N PRO A 92 6.44 21.63 -8.95
CA PRO A 92 5.26 21.57 -9.81
C PRO A 92 4.08 22.38 -9.26
N THR A 93 3.85 22.34 -7.96
CA THR A 93 2.66 22.93 -7.31
C THR A 93 3.00 23.92 -6.22
N VAL A 94 4.17 23.81 -5.61
CA VAL A 94 4.66 24.72 -4.57
C VAL A 94 6.10 25.11 -4.84
N THR A 95 6.45 26.30 -4.35
CA THR A 95 7.83 26.79 -4.30
C THR A 95 8.31 26.74 -2.86
N LEU A 96 9.48 26.18 -2.63
CA LEU A 96 10.15 26.15 -1.33
C LEU A 96 11.11 27.35 -1.22
N TYR A 97 10.84 28.24 -0.29
CA TYR A 97 11.78 29.30 0.12
C TYR A 97 12.56 28.83 1.32
N GLU A 98 13.85 28.55 1.15
CA GLU A 98 14.77 28.21 2.23
C GLU A 98 15.40 29.49 2.74
N ILE A 99 15.21 29.80 4.03
CA ILE A 99 15.73 31.01 4.68
C ILE A 99 16.74 30.65 5.77
N ILE A 100 17.77 31.49 5.88
CA ILE A 100 18.71 31.48 6.97
C ILE A 100 18.52 32.79 7.74
N PRO A 101 17.95 32.75 8.96
CA PRO A 101 17.82 33.93 9.77
C PRO A 101 19.18 34.36 10.30
N GLU A 102 19.30 35.66 10.67
CA GLU A 102 20.48 36.13 11.36
C GLU A 102 20.66 35.49 12.75
N ALA A 103 21.90 35.55 13.25
CA ALA A 103 22.25 34.91 14.50
C ALA A 103 21.42 35.47 15.69
N GLY A 104 20.99 34.57 16.57
CA GLY A 104 20.24 34.93 17.78
C GLY A 104 18.72 34.91 17.63
N ILE A 105 18.19 34.61 16.45
CA ILE A 105 16.76 34.52 16.23
C ILE A 105 16.26 33.11 16.59
N ARG A 106 15.21 33.02 17.40
CA ARG A 106 14.59 31.75 17.79
C ARG A 106 13.71 31.23 16.64
N ILE A 107 13.91 29.97 16.25
CA ILE A 107 13.13 29.27 15.18
C ILE A 107 11.62 29.29 15.50
N SER A 108 11.24 29.10 16.77
CA SER A 108 9.84 29.10 17.20
C SER A 108 9.13 30.43 16.89
N LYS A 109 9.87 31.55 16.92
CA LYS A 109 9.32 32.87 16.58
C LYS A 109 8.90 32.96 15.10
N ILE A 110 9.71 32.39 14.20
CA ILE A 110 9.37 32.36 12.75
C ILE A 110 8.18 31.45 12.51
N LYS A 111 8.16 30.27 13.15
CA LYS A 111 7.05 29.31 13.01
C LYS A 111 5.71 29.89 13.47
N SER A 112 5.71 30.74 14.51
CA SER A 112 4.49 31.39 15.00
C SER A 112 3.92 32.44 14.05
N LEU A 113 4.68 32.88 13.03
CA LEU A 113 4.26 33.89 12.04
C LEU A 113 3.69 33.26 10.75
N GLU A 114 3.38 31.98 10.76
CA GLU A 114 2.85 31.26 9.59
C GLU A 114 1.58 31.93 9.05
N ASP A 115 0.64 32.27 9.91
CA ASP A 115 -0.61 32.93 9.51
C ASP A 115 -0.37 34.36 8.97
N ASP A 116 0.57 35.09 9.55
CA ASP A 116 0.94 36.45 9.09
C ASP A 116 1.60 36.43 7.73
N ILE A 117 2.47 35.46 7.49
CA ILE A 117 3.11 35.23 6.17
C ILE A 117 2.06 34.80 5.14
N ALA A 118 1.17 33.90 5.50
CA ALA A 118 0.07 33.45 4.63
C ALA A 118 -0.82 34.62 4.22
N LEU A 119 -1.17 35.50 5.18
CA LEU A 119 -1.95 36.70 4.91
C LEU A 119 -1.21 37.66 3.96
N SER A 120 0.06 37.92 4.22
CA SER A 120 0.90 38.78 3.39
C SER A 120 1.01 38.30 1.95
N LEU A 121 1.12 36.98 1.75
CA LEU A 121 1.19 36.35 0.44
C LEU A 121 -0.17 36.15 -0.22
N SER A 122 -1.27 36.44 0.49
CA SER A 122 -2.65 36.14 0.05
C SER A 122 -2.81 34.70 -0.42
N ALA A 123 -2.11 33.76 0.25
CA ALA A 123 -2.03 32.37 -0.15
C ALA A 123 -2.65 31.45 0.90
N LEU A 124 -3.40 30.46 0.44
CA LEU A 124 -3.87 29.33 1.25
C LEU A 124 -2.90 28.17 1.10
N GLY A 125 -2.67 27.42 2.18
CA GLY A 125 -1.83 26.22 2.12
C GLY A 125 -0.33 26.49 2.23
N ILE A 126 0.07 27.56 2.88
CA ILE A 126 1.46 27.78 3.31
C ILE A 126 1.79 26.81 4.42
N ARG A 127 3.01 26.28 4.40
CA ARG A 127 3.54 25.42 5.44
C ARG A 127 4.97 25.82 5.78
N ILE A 128 5.26 25.97 7.07
CA ILE A 128 6.62 26.26 7.57
C ILE A 128 7.25 25.02 8.13
N ILE A 129 8.42 24.66 7.62
CA ILE A 129 9.28 23.59 8.13
C ILE A 129 10.45 24.23 8.89
N ALA A 130 10.48 24.10 10.19
CA ALA A 130 11.46 24.78 11.03
C ALA A 130 12.01 23.86 12.13
N PRO A 131 13.26 23.37 12.00
CA PRO A 131 14.16 23.46 10.86
C PRO A 131 13.86 22.44 9.76
N ILE A 132 14.42 22.62 8.56
CA ILE A 132 14.43 21.57 7.54
C ILE A 132 15.35 20.45 8.03
N PRO A 133 14.86 19.19 8.08
CA PRO A 133 15.66 18.07 8.54
C PRO A 133 17.00 17.96 7.78
N GLY A 134 18.11 17.94 8.53
CA GLY A 134 19.46 17.81 8.00
C GLY A 134 20.09 19.07 7.38
N LYS A 135 19.39 20.23 7.35
CA LYS A 135 19.92 21.45 6.68
C LYS A 135 20.14 22.64 7.62
N GLY A 136 19.58 22.70 8.78
CA GLY A 136 19.69 23.89 9.67
C GLY A 136 19.07 25.18 9.11
N THR A 137 18.32 25.09 8.03
CA THR A 137 17.58 26.19 7.39
C THR A 137 16.09 26.07 7.70
N ILE A 138 15.34 27.13 7.49
CA ILE A 138 13.88 27.17 7.65
C ILE A 138 13.26 27.17 6.26
N GLY A 139 12.29 26.29 6.02
CA GLY A 139 11.56 26.20 4.75
C GLY A 139 10.18 26.84 4.86
N ILE A 140 9.82 27.64 3.88
CA ILE A 140 8.48 28.16 3.67
C ILE A 140 7.98 27.65 2.34
N GLU A 141 6.98 26.77 2.35
CA GLU A 141 6.35 26.21 1.17
C GLU A 141 5.17 27.10 0.77
N VAL A 142 5.24 27.67 -0.42
CA VAL A 142 4.22 28.59 -0.95
C VAL A 142 3.61 28.01 -2.21
N PRO A 143 2.27 27.91 -2.31
CA PRO A 143 1.60 27.46 -3.52
C PRO A 143 1.91 28.35 -4.72
N ASN A 144 2.21 27.74 -5.87
CA ASN A 144 2.41 28.46 -7.13
C ASN A 144 1.06 28.99 -7.64
N LYS A 145 1.05 30.19 -8.22
CA LYS A 145 -0.15 30.74 -8.91
C LYS A 145 -0.56 29.83 -10.07
N ASN A 146 0.42 29.37 -10.84
CA ASN A 146 0.24 28.48 -11.98
C ASN A 146 0.84 27.09 -11.66
N ALA A 147 0.07 26.25 -10.98
CA ALA A 147 0.50 24.89 -10.66
C ALA A 147 0.56 24.02 -11.91
N THR A 148 1.62 23.24 -12.07
CA THR A 148 1.78 22.25 -13.14
C THR A 148 1.24 20.89 -12.68
N MET A 149 0.44 20.23 -13.51
CA MET A 149 -0.05 18.91 -13.22
C MET A 149 1.06 17.88 -13.35
N VAL A 150 1.17 17.00 -12.34
CA VAL A 150 2.04 15.82 -12.37
C VAL A 150 1.25 14.66 -12.97
N SER A 151 1.49 14.34 -14.25
CA SER A 151 0.80 13.23 -14.91
C SER A 151 1.39 11.88 -14.51
N MET A 152 0.56 10.85 -14.44
CA MET A 152 1.04 9.47 -14.24
C MET A 152 1.99 9.04 -15.35
N ARG A 153 1.75 9.47 -16.59
CA ARG A 153 2.64 9.23 -17.73
C ARG A 153 4.07 9.69 -17.45
N SER A 154 4.25 10.92 -16.95
CA SER A 154 5.57 11.48 -16.68
C SER A 154 6.32 10.73 -15.57
N VAL A 155 5.59 10.19 -14.62
CA VAL A 155 6.14 9.45 -13.48
C VAL A 155 6.54 8.03 -13.87
N ILE A 156 5.66 7.33 -14.60
CA ILE A 156 5.93 5.99 -15.13
C ILE A 156 7.09 6.01 -16.15
N ALA A 157 7.14 7.03 -17.02
CA ALA A 157 8.22 7.19 -18.00
C ALA A 157 9.57 7.57 -17.39
N SER A 158 9.61 7.97 -16.12
CA SER A 158 10.85 8.41 -15.50
C SER A 158 11.89 7.28 -15.41
N PRO A 159 13.20 7.59 -15.58
CA PRO A 159 14.25 6.60 -15.39
C PRO A 159 14.22 5.97 -13.99
N ARG A 160 13.80 6.74 -12.99
CA ARG A 160 13.73 6.27 -11.60
C ARG A 160 12.70 5.15 -11.40
N PHE A 161 11.57 5.20 -12.11
CA PHE A 161 10.60 4.12 -12.10
C PHE A 161 11.01 2.97 -13.02
N GLN A 162 11.45 3.28 -14.25
CA GLN A 162 11.80 2.27 -15.26
C GLN A 162 12.97 1.37 -14.82
N ASN A 163 13.93 1.92 -14.08
CA ASN A 163 15.10 1.21 -13.60
C ASN A 163 14.97 0.77 -12.13
N ALA A 164 13.78 0.81 -11.55
CA ALA A 164 13.58 0.44 -10.16
C ALA A 164 13.68 -1.08 -9.96
N GLU A 165 14.67 -1.50 -9.19
CA GLU A 165 14.86 -2.90 -8.75
C GLU A 165 14.14 -3.12 -7.41
N MET A 166 12.82 -2.96 -7.42
CA MET A 166 11.96 -3.09 -6.24
C MET A 166 11.01 -4.26 -6.41
N GLU A 167 10.63 -4.90 -5.28
CA GLU A 167 9.66 -5.98 -5.29
C GLU A 167 8.25 -5.47 -5.65
N LEU A 168 7.82 -4.35 -5.07
CA LEU A 168 6.52 -3.71 -5.34
C LEU A 168 6.69 -2.19 -5.49
N PRO A 169 7.18 -1.70 -6.65
CA PRO A 169 7.44 -0.29 -6.85
C PRO A 169 6.14 0.51 -7.00
N MET A 170 6.00 1.55 -6.19
CA MET A 170 4.92 2.51 -6.27
C MET A 170 5.47 3.88 -6.63
N ALA A 171 5.10 4.39 -7.79
CA ALA A 171 5.41 5.73 -8.23
C ALA A 171 4.32 6.67 -7.72
N LEU A 172 4.57 7.33 -6.60
CA LEU A 172 3.55 8.12 -5.90
C LEU A 172 3.34 9.51 -6.51
N GLY A 173 4.37 10.06 -7.15
CA GLY A 173 4.30 11.40 -7.71
C GLY A 173 5.66 12.08 -7.76
N LYS A 174 5.69 13.38 -7.56
CA LYS A 174 6.92 14.18 -7.58
C LYS A 174 7.11 14.99 -6.31
N THR A 175 8.38 15.15 -5.92
CA THR A 175 8.80 16.02 -4.83
C THR A 175 8.71 17.49 -5.22
N ILE A 176 8.94 18.38 -4.25
CA ILE A 176 9.05 19.83 -4.49
C ILE A 176 10.21 20.14 -5.46
N SER A 177 11.28 19.34 -5.43
CA SER A 177 12.41 19.45 -6.38
C SER A 177 12.11 18.88 -7.78
N ASN A 178 10.86 18.51 -8.05
CA ASN A 178 10.40 17.89 -9.31
C ASN A 178 11.03 16.51 -9.61
N GLU A 179 11.52 15.84 -8.60
CA GLU A 179 12.04 14.47 -8.71
C GLU A 179 10.91 13.45 -8.57
N THR A 180 10.92 12.43 -9.41
CA THR A 180 9.98 11.31 -9.27
C THR A 180 10.26 10.54 -7.99
N PHE A 181 9.21 10.32 -7.19
CA PHE A 181 9.27 9.61 -5.93
C PHE A 181 8.70 8.21 -6.09
N VAL A 182 9.59 7.22 -5.95
CA VAL A 182 9.25 5.79 -6.04
C VAL A 182 9.65 5.10 -4.75
N VAL A 183 8.76 4.31 -4.20
CA VAL A 183 8.97 3.53 -2.97
C VAL A 183 8.54 2.08 -3.17
N ASP A 184 9.13 1.18 -2.39
CA ASP A 184 8.82 -0.23 -2.40
C ASP A 184 7.82 -0.58 -1.29
N LEU A 185 6.60 -0.97 -1.65
CA LEU A 185 5.57 -1.39 -0.70
C LEU A 185 6.05 -2.58 0.15
N ALA A 186 6.82 -3.50 -0.43
CA ALA A 186 7.35 -4.66 0.29
C ALA A 186 8.27 -4.28 1.46
N LYS A 187 8.92 -3.12 1.37
CA LYS A 187 9.79 -2.59 2.43
C LYS A 187 9.04 -1.77 3.47
N MET A 188 7.88 -1.15 3.12
CA MET A 188 7.14 -0.26 4.00
C MET A 188 6.44 -0.91 5.21
N PRO A 189 5.95 -2.09 5.30
CA PRO A 189 5.31 -3.05 4.40
C PRO A 189 3.80 -2.81 4.21
N HIS A 190 3.19 -1.93 5.00
CA HIS A 190 1.77 -1.61 4.96
C HIS A 190 1.59 -0.09 4.91
N LEU A 191 0.56 0.35 4.21
CA LEU A 191 0.31 1.76 3.94
C LEU A 191 -1.08 2.18 4.42
N LEU A 192 -1.14 3.22 5.22
CA LEU A 192 -2.35 3.94 5.57
C LEU A 192 -2.47 5.20 4.72
N MET A 193 -3.62 5.40 4.06
CA MET A 193 -3.92 6.59 3.29
C MET A 193 -5.18 7.27 3.84
N ALA A 194 -5.12 8.55 4.11
CA ALA A 194 -6.30 9.27 4.58
C ALA A 194 -6.32 10.72 4.07
N GLY A 195 -7.52 11.28 4.02
CA GLY A 195 -7.73 12.67 3.61
C GLY A 195 -9.22 12.98 3.46
N ALA A 196 -9.57 14.26 3.38
CA ALA A 196 -10.95 14.67 3.17
C ALA A 196 -11.45 14.27 1.77
N THR A 197 -12.75 14.21 1.60
CA THR A 197 -13.38 13.87 0.32
C THR A 197 -12.93 14.81 -0.79
N GLY A 198 -12.62 14.26 -1.95
CA GLY A 198 -12.21 15.03 -3.13
C GLY A 198 -10.78 15.58 -3.10
N GLN A 199 -9.96 15.22 -2.13
CA GLN A 199 -8.59 15.74 -1.97
C GLN A 199 -7.50 14.92 -2.66
N GLY A 200 -7.85 13.77 -3.28
CA GLY A 200 -6.91 12.99 -4.08
C GLY A 200 -6.74 11.52 -3.66
N LYS A 201 -7.45 11.05 -2.62
CA LYS A 201 -7.36 9.66 -2.12
C LYS A 201 -7.55 8.62 -3.24
N SER A 202 -8.61 8.74 -4.01
CA SER A 202 -8.94 7.81 -5.10
C SER A 202 -7.90 7.85 -6.22
N VAL A 203 -7.43 9.04 -6.57
CA VAL A 203 -6.32 9.20 -7.54
C VAL A 203 -5.05 8.55 -7.02
N GLY A 204 -4.75 8.69 -5.72
CA GLY A 204 -3.61 8.06 -5.08
C GLY A 204 -3.68 6.52 -5.12
N LEU A 205 -4.84 5.92 -4.85
CA LEU A 205 -5.04 4.49 -4.98
C LEU A 205 -4.85 4.03 -6.43
N ASN A 206 -5.42 4.75 -7.39
CA ASN A 206 -5.24 4.44 -8.81
C ASN A 206 -3.79 4.58 -9.25
N ALA A 207 -3.06 5.58 -8.76
CA ALA A 207 -1.63 5.74 -9.04
C ALA A 207 -0.80 4.55 -8.52
N ILE A 208 -1.10 4.06 -7.33
CA ILE A 208 -0.43 2.88 -6.76
C ILE A 208 -0.74 1.63 -7.59
N LEU A 209 -2.00 1.34 -7.87
CA LEU A 209 -2.39 0.17 -8.66
C LEU A 209 -1.81 0.24 -10.07
N THR A 210 -1.86 1.41 -10.73
CA THR A 210 -1.26 1.63 -12.04
C THR A 210 0.26 1.36 -12.01
N SER A 211 0.98 1.84 -11.00
CA SER A 211 2.41 1.56 -10.84
C SER A 211 2.70 0.06 -10.84
N LEU A 212 1.93 -0.72 -10.09
CA LEU A 212 2.10 -2.17 -10.00
C LEU A 212 1.72 -2.88 -11.30
N LEU A 213 0.68 -2.43 -11.99
CA LEU A 213 0.28 -2.99 -13.29
C LEU A 213 1.32 -2.72 -14.40
N TYR A 214 2.06 -1.62 -14.32
CA TYR A 214 3.14 -1.30 -15.28
C TYR A 214 4.47 -1.98 -14.97
N SER A 215 4.64 -2.54 -13.78
CA SER A 215 5.92 -3.08 -13.31
C SER A 215 5.92 -4.58 -13.03
N LYS A 216 4.77 -5.17 -12.71
CA LYS A 216 4.69 -6.57 -12.27
C LYS A 216 3.80 -7.42 -13.16
N HIS A 217 4.31 -8.61 -13.51
CA HIS A 217 3.57 -9.61 -14.26
C HIS A 217 2.42 -10.19 -13.40
N PRO A 218 1.30 -10.63 -14.00
CA PRO A 218 0.20 -11.25 -13.24
C PRO A 218 0.59 -12.45 -12.38
N ALA A 219 1.66 -13.16 -12.73
CA ALA A 219 2.21 -14.25 -11.91
C ALA A 219 2.92 -13.78 -10.64
N GLU A 220 3.34 -12.52 -10.58
CA GLU A 220 4.17 -11.98 -9.49
C GLU A 220 3.38 -11.27 -8.40
N VAL A 221 2.21 -10.70 -8.74
CA VAL A 221 1.36 -9.95 -7.83
C VAL A 221 -0.11 -10.25 -8.01
N LYS A 222 -0.85 -10.35 -6.91
CA LYS A 222 -2.30 -10.47 -6.87
C LYS A 222 -2.90 -9.41 -5.98
N PHE A 223 -4.06 -8.88 -6.36
CA PHE A 223 -4.79 -7.88 -5.60
C PHE A 223 -6.06 -8.47 -5.01
N ILE A 224 -6.33 -8.10 -3.77
CA ILE A 224 -7.63 -8.26 -3.14
C ILE A 224 -8.22 -6.86 -3.00
N LEU A 225 -9.30 -6.57 -3.71
CA LEU A 225 -9.88 -5.24 -3.77
C LEU A 225 -11.19 -5.21 -2.99
N VAL A 226 -11.27 -4.31 -2.02
CA VAL A 226 -12.45 -4.10 -1.16
C VAL A 226 -12.98 -2.70 -1.41
N ASP A 227 -14.19 -2.62 -1.99
CA ASP A 227 -14.88 -1.37 -2.33
C ASP A 227 -16.33 -1.43 -1.87
N PRO A 228 -16.63 -1.08 -0.60
CA PRO A 228 -17.99 -1.16 -0.06
C PRO A 228 -18.99 -0.28 -0.81
N LYS A 229 -18.53 0.80 -1.44
CA LYS A 229 -19.37 1.76 -2.15
C LYS A 229 -19.62 1.42 -3.62
N LYS A 230 -18.88 0.46 -4.18
CA LYS A 230 -18.98 0.03 -5.59
C LYS A 230 -18.69 1.17 -6.60
N VAL A 231 -17.76 2.05 -6.30
CA VAL A 231 -17.49 3.24 -7.13
C VAL A 231 -16.06 3.30 -7.63
N GLU A 232 -15.10 3.16 -6.73
CA GLU A 232 -13.71 3.53 -7.01
C GLU A 232 -12.91 2.42 -7.72
N LEU A 233 -13.13 1.16 -7.36
CA LEU A 233 -12.32 0.02 -7.81
C LEU A 233 -13.02 -0.86 -8.86
N THR A 234 -14.24 -0.54 -9.26
CA THR A 234 -15.05 -1.40 -10.17
C THR A 234 -14.42 -1.65 -11.53
N LEU A 235 -13.64 -0.70 -12.06
CA LEU A 235 -12.94 -0.85 -13.33
C LEU A 235 -11.93 -2.01 -13.34
N PHE A 236 -11.39 -2.34 -12.18
CA PHE A 236 -10.41 -3.43 -12.05
C PHE A 236 -11.05 -4.83 -12.18
N ASN A 237 -12.37 -4.96 -12.23
CA ASN A 237 -13.02 -6.24 -12.58
C ASN A 237 -12.57 -6.78 -13.95
N LYS A 238 -12.23 -5.91 -14.88
CA LYS A 238 -11.73 -6.31 -16.21
C LYS A 238 -10.46 -7.15 -16.17
N ILE A 239 -9.67 -7.02 -15.11
CA ILE A 239 -8.41 -7.75 -14.92
C ILE A 239 -8.52 -8.89 -13.90
N GLU A 240 -9.74 -9.33 -13.57
CA GLU A 240 -10.01 -10.35 -12.56
C GLU A 240 -9.14 -11.59 -12.74
N ARG A 241 -9.18 -12.20 -13.92
CA ARG A 241 -8.44 -13.43 -14.21
C ARG A 241 -6.94 -13.24 -14.45
N HIS A 242 -6.44 -12.02 -14.41
CA HIS A 242 -5.00 -11.73 -14.47
C HIS A 242 -4.42 -11.45 -13.09
N TYR A 243 -5.02 -10.51 -12.37
CA TYR A 243 -4.42 -9.93 -11.18
C TYR A 243 -5.22 -10.09 -9.88
N LEU A 244 -6.50 -10.46 -9.91
CA LEU A 244 -7.30 -10.47 -8.70
C LEU A 244 -7.27 -11.82 -7.98
N ALA A 245 -7.39 -11.75 -6.66
CA ALA A 245 -7.57 -12.90 -5.78
C ALA A 245 -8.93 -12.81 -5.10
N LYS A 246 -9.60 -13.95 -4.93
CA LYS A 246 -10.93 -14.04 -4.32
C LYS A 246 -11.12 -15.35 -3.58
N LEU A 247 -12.16 -15.42 -2.76
CA LEU A 247 -12.64 -16.69 -2.21
C LEU A 247 -13.21 -17.58 -3.33
N PRO A 248 -13.05 -18.92 -3.25
CA PRO A 248 -13.52 -19.84 -4.29
C PRO A 248 -15.02 -19.71 -4.61
N ASP A 249 -15.86 -19.47 -3.60
CA ASP A 249 -17.31 -19.47 -3.71
C ASP A 249 -17.93 -18.08 -4.02
N THR A 250 -17.11 -17.09 -4.40
CA THR A 250 -17.58 -15.75 -4.72
C THR A 250 -17.63 -15.53 -6.23
N GLU A 251 -18.75 -14.96 -6.71
CA GLU A 251 -18.89 -14.58 -8.13
C GLU A 251 -18.02 -13.38 -8.46
N ASP A 252 -18.11 -12.32 -7.66
CA ASP A 252 -17.40 -11.07 -7.86
C ASP A 252 -16.03 -11.08 -7.18
N ALA A 253 -14.98 -10.66 -7.90
CA ALA A 253 -13.64 -10.53 -7.35
C ALA A 253 -13.48 -9.26 -6.50
N ILE A 254 -14.19 -8.17 -6.84
CA ILE A 254 -14.21 -6.96 -6.01
C ILE A 254 -15.24 -7.15 -4.90
N ILE A 255 -14.78 -7.03 -3.66
CA ILE A 255 -15.57 -7.34 -2.47
C ILE A 255 -16.31 -6.10 -2.02
N THR A 256 -17.63 -6.21 -1.91
CA THR A 256 -18.52 -5.09 -1.58
C THR A 256 -19.38 -5.32 -0.33
N ASP A 257 -19.49 -6.56 0.09
CA ASP A 257 -20.29 -6.99 1.24
C ASP A 257 -19.43 -7.23 2.47
N ASN A 258 -19.85 -6.74 3.63
CA ASN A 258 -19.08 -6.79 4.87
C ASN A 258 -18.80 -8.22 5.34
N THR A 259 -19.75 -9.16 5.18
CA THR A 259 -19.56 -10.55 5.57
C THR A 259 -18.49 -11.20 4.69
N LYS A 260 -18.52 -10.93 3.39
CA LYS A 260 -17.49 -11.39 2.45
C LYS A 260 -16.12 -10.77 2.75
N VAL A 261 -16.07 -9.51 3.20
CA VAL A 261 -14.81 -8.87 3.65
C VAL A 261 -14.22 -9.62 4.84
N ILE A 262 -15.04 -9.89 5.87
CA ILE A 262 -14.60 -10.62 7.07
C ILE A 262 -14.10 -12.01 6.69
N ASN A 263 -14.83 -12.76 5.88
CA ASN A 263 -14.42 -14.07 5.41
C ASN A 263 -13.12 -14.02 4.61
N THR A 264 -12.96 -13.03 3.75
CA THR A 264 -11.73 -12.84 2.97
C THR A 264 -10.53 -12.50 3.86
N LEU A 265 -10.70 -11.65 4.87
CA LEU A 265 -9.64 -11.32 5.81
C LEU A 265 -9.20 -12.54 6.63
N ASN A 266 -10.14 -13.36 7.08
CA ASN A 266 -9.83 -14.61 7.79
C ASN A 266 -9.16 -15.63 6.85
N SER A 267 -9.63 -15.76 5.63
CA SER A 267 -8.98 -16.59 4.61
C SER A 267 -7.54 -16.13 4.33
N LEU A 268 -7.32 -14.82 4.29
CA LEU A 268 -5.99 -14.26 4.09
C LEU A 268 -5.06 -14.54 5.29
N CYS A 269 -5.62 -14.60 6.52
CA CYS A 269 -4.87 -15.07 7.69
C CYS A 269 -4.48 -16.55 7.56
N ILE A 270 -5.35 -17.41 7.02
CA ILE A 270 -5.03 -18.81 6.73
C ILE A 270 -3.94 -18.89 5.65
N GLU A 271 -4.04 -18.12 4.58
CA GLU A 271 -2.99 -18.05 3.55
C GLU A 271 -1.65 -17.62 4.14
N MET A 272 -1.66 -16.67 5.06
CA MET A 272 -0.47 -16.23 5.79
C MET A 272 0.16 -17.42 6.58
N ASP A 273 -0.65 -18.15 7.34
CA ASP A 273 -0.18 -19.28 8.13
C ASP A 273 0.38 -20.40 7.24
N ASN A 274 -0.33 -20.72 6.14
CA ASN A 274 0.14 -21.68 5.14
C ASN A 274 1.48 -21.28 4.52
N ARG A 275 1.67 -20.01 4.22
CA ARG A 275 2.94 -19.50 3.70
C ARG A 275 4.06 -19.59 4.71
N TYR A 276 3.79 -19.34 6.00
CA TYR A 276 4.78 -19.52 7.06
C TYR A 276 5.24 -20.97 7.17
N GLU A 277 4.33 -21.94 7.07
CA GLU A 277 4.72 -23.35 7.05
C GLU A 277 5.60 -23.69 5.83
N LEU A 278 5.25 -23.20 4.64
CA LEU A 278 6.08 -23.37 3.45
C LEU A 278 7.48 -22.75 3.58
N LEU A 279 7.58 -21.57 4.18
CA LEU A 279 8.88 -20.93 4.42
C LEU A 279 9.71 -21.71 5.44
N LYS A 280 9.09 -22.21 6.48
CA LYS A 280 9.72 -23.04 7.50
C LYS A 280 10.26 -24.35 6.90
N ASP A 281 9.45 -25.05 6.11
CA ASP A 281 9.86 -26.29 5.44
C ASP A 281 10.99 -26.04 4.43
N ALA A 282 10.96 -24.89 3.76
CA ALA A 282 12.05 -24.46 2.87
C ALA A 282 13.29 -23.92 3.59
N MET A 283 13.24 -23.76 4.92
CA MET A 283 14.32 -23.16 5.74
C MET A 283 14.76 -21.77 5.25
N VAL A 284 13.80 -20.91 4.94
CA VAL A 284 14.03 -19.53 4.48
C VAL A 284 13.30 -18.53 5.36
N ARG A 285 13.71 -17.25 5.28
CA ARG A 285 13.19 -16.19 6.18
C ARG A 285 12.09 -15.33 5.57
N ASN A 286 12.03 -15.27 4.25
CA ASN A 286 11.11 -14.39 3.54
C ASN A 286 10.72 -14.95 2.16
N ILE A 287 9.67 -14.37 1.59
CA ILE A 287 9.14 -14.77 0.28
C ILE A 287 10.17 -14.64 -0.86
N LYS A 288 11.06 -13.66 -0.81
CA LYS A 288 12.07 -13.46 -1.85
C LYS A 288 13.05 -14.62 -1.90
N GLU A 289 13.56 -15.03 -0.73
CA GLU A 289 14.42 -16.20 -0.61
C GLU A 289 13.69 -17.49 -1.00
N TYR A 290 12.42 -17.63 -0.59
CA TYR A 290 11.58 -18.77 -0.93
C TYR A 290 11.38 -18.89 -2.45
N ASN A 291 10.96 -17.82 -3.11
CA ASN A 291 10.73 -17.82 -4.54
C ASN A 291 12.03 -18.02 -5.33
N ALA A 292 13.16 -17.48 -4.88
CA ALA A 292 14.46 -17.76 -5.48
C ALA A 292 14.82 -19.24 -5.40
N LYS A 293 14.61 -19.87 -4.24
CA LYS A 293 14.83 -21.30 -4.02
C LYS A 293 13.90 -22.17 -4.86
N PHE A 294 12.63 -21.75 -5.00
CA PHE A 294 11.66 -22.43 -5.87
C PHE A 294 12.03 -22.29 -7.36
N LYS A 295 12.42 -21.11 -7.83
CA LYS A 295 12.88 -20.92 -9.21
C LYS A 295 14.11 -21.77 -9.54
N ALA A 296 15.04 -21.89 -8.60
CA ALA A 296 16.21 -22.77 -8.71
C ALA A 296 15.88 -24.27 -8.59
N ARG A 297 14.59 -24.66 -8.59
CA ARG A 297 14.07 -26.03 -8.47
C ARG A 297 14.58 -26.81 -7.24
N LYS A 298 14.88 -26.08 -6.16
CA LYS A 298 15.34 -26.66 -4.90
C LYS A 298 14.19 -27.05 -3.95
N LEU A 299 12.95 -26.77 -4.33
CA LEU A 299 11.74 -27.11 -3.55
C LEU A 299 10.86 -28.05 -4.37
N ASN A 300 10.44 -29.16 -3.76
CA ASN A 300 9.64 -30.17 -4.42
C ASN A 300 8.13 -29.77 -4.41
N PRO A 301 7.48 -29.62 -5.58
CA PRO A 301 6.04 -29.35 -5.65
C PRO A 301 5.16 -30.45 -5.03
N GLU A 302 5.63 -31.72 -4.98
CA GLU A 302 4.89 -32.81 -4.36
C GLU A 302 4.74 -32.63 -2.83
N ASN A 303 5.64 -31.85 -2.21
CA ASN A 303 5.56 -31.46 -0.81
C ASN A 303 4.70 -30.19 -0.60
N GLY A 304 3.90 -29.78 -1.60
CA GLY A 304 3.03 -28.61 -1.54
C GLY A 304 3.72 -27.29 -1.87
N HIS A 305 5.02 -27.31 -2.20
CA HIS A 305 5.71 -26.08 -2.60
C HIS A 305 5.19 -25.56 -3.95
N LYS A 306 5.02 -24.28 -4.03
CA LYS A 306 4.57 -23.55 -5.22
C LYS A 306 5.21 -22.16 -5.25
N PHE A 307 5.26 -21.54 -6.42
CA PHE A 307 5.63 -20.14 -6.52
C PHE A 307 4.60 -19.28 -5.78
N LEU A 308 5.05 -18.35 -4.97
CA LEU A 308 4.19 -17.49 -4.15
C LEU A 308 4.17 -16.07 -4.74
N PRO A 309 3.05 -15.63 -5.35
CA PRO A 309 2.92 -14.23 -5.73
C PRO A 309 2.80 -13.35 -4.49
N TYR A 310 3.23 -12.08 -4.60
CA TYR A 310 2.87 -11.08 -3.61
C TYR A 310 1.36 -10.86 -3.65
N ILE A 311 0.76 -10.64 -2.49
CA ILE A 311 -0.66 -10.32 -2.36
C ILE A 311 -0.79 -8.92 -1.75
N VAL A 312 -1.54 -8.05 -2.41
CA VAL A 312 -1.81 -6.69 -1.95
C VAL A 312 -3.30 -6.55 -1.70
N LEU A 313 -3.67 -6.39 -0.44
CA LEU A 313 -5.04 -6.07 -0.04
C LEU A 313 -5.21 -4.54 -0.10
N VAL A 314 -6.20 -4.09 -0.84
CA VAL A 314 -6.58 -2.68 -0.95
C VAL A 314 -7.99 -2.48 -0.44
N VAL A 315 -8.13 -1.63 0.58
CA VAL A 315 -9.44 -1.23 1.13
C VAL A 315 -9.65 0.24 0.82
N ASP A 316 -10.65 0.55 0.00
CA ASP A 316 -10.94 1.92 -0.43
C ASP A 316 -11.50 2.81 0.69
N GLU A 317 -12.43 2.31 1.49
CA GLU A 317 -13.00 3.07 2.61
C GLU A 317 -13.08 2.20 3.87
N PHE A 318 -12.03 2.28 4.68
CA PHE A 318 -11.92 1.49 5.92
C PHE A 318 -12.95 1.90 6.98
N ALA A 319 -13.36 3.18 7.00
CA ALA A 319 -14.34 3.67 7.96
C ALA A 319 -15.68 2.92 7.84
N ASP A 320 -16.12 2.59 6.64
CA ASP A 320 -17.39 1.89 6.43
C ASP A 320 -17.33 0.46 6.99
N LEU A 321 -16.17 -0.18 6.94
CA LEU A 321 -15.97 -1.52 7.50
C LEU A 321 -15.87 -1.49 9.03
N ILE A 322 -15.05 -0.62 9.60
CA ILE A 322 -14.81 -0.58 11.03
C ILE A 322 -16.05 -0.11 11.80
N MET A 323 -16.83 0.81 11.22
CA MET A 323 -18.06 1.31 11.84
C MET A 323 -19.18 0.28 11.81
N THR A 324 -19.18 -0.67 10.87
CA THR A 324 -20.22 -1.69 10.74
C THR A 324 -19.85 -2.98 11.46
N ALA A 325 -18.61 -3.47 11.30
CA ALA A 325 -18.16 -4.77 11.78
C ALA A 325 -17.11 -4.68 12.91
N GLY A 326 -16.59 -3.50 13.20
CA GLY A 326 -15.71 -3.24 14.35
C GLY A 326 -14.55 -4.22 14.47
N LYS A 327 -14.53 -4.96 15.59
CA LYS A 327 -13.43 -5.88 15.92
C LYS A 327 -13.28 -7.06 14.97
N GLU A 328 -14.35 -7.47 14.30
CA GLU A 328 -14.32 -8.60 13.34
C GLU A 328 -13.45 -8.27 12.11
N VAL A 329 -13.33 -6.99 11.77
CA VAL A 329 -12.46 -6.49 10.72
C VAL A 329 -11.10 -6.06 11.29
N GLU A 330 -11.08 -5.37 12.43
CA GLU A 330 -9.85 -4.83 13.02
C GLU A 330 -8.87 -5.94 13.43
N ALA A 331 -9.36 -7.02 14.04
CA ALA A 331 -8.50 -8.09 14.55
C ALA A 331 -7.71 -8.82 13.44
N PRO A 332 -8.33 -9.31 12.35
CA PRO A 332 -7.56 -9.92 11.27
C PRO A 332 -6.65 -8.94 10.55
N ILE A 333 -7.03 -7.68 10.37
CA ILE A 333 -6.16 -6.65 9.80
C ILE A 333 -4.93 -6.42 10.70
N ALA A 334 -5.12 -6.30 12.00
CA ALA A 334 -4.01 -6.14 12.93
C ALA A 334 -3.06 -7.34 12.90
N ARG A 335 -3.59 -8.57 12.87
CA ARG A 335 -2.80 -9.79 12.77
C ARG A 335 -1.97 -9.85 11.49
N LEU A 336 -2.60 -9.55 10.34
CA LEU A 336 -1.92 -9.47 9.05
C LEU A 336 -0.84 -8.39 9.06
N ALA A 337 -1.15 -7.20 9.54
CA ALA A 337 -0.20 -6.09 9.57
C ALA A 337 1.02 -6.37 10.47
N GLN A 338 0.87 -7.15 11.54
CA GLN A 338 1.97 -7.56 12.40
C GLN A 338 2.86 -8.64 11.78
N LEU A 339 2.30 -9.58 11.06
CA LEU A 339 2.97 -10.83 10.72
C LEU A 339 3.19 -11.04 9.21
N ALA A 340 2.42 -10.39 8.34
CA ALA A 340 2.37 -10.76 6.92
C ALA A 340 3.53 -10.26 6.06
N ARG A 341 4.39 -9.38 6.56
CA ARG A 341 5.50 -8.78 5.80
C ARG A 341 6.41 -9.82 5.18
N ALA A 342 6.88 -10.77 5.98
CA ALA A 342 7.86 -11.76 5.54
C ALA A 342 7.33 -12.69 4.44
N ILE A 343 6.04 -12.96 4.45
CA ILE A 343 5.39 -13.90 3.52
C ILE A 343 4.74 -13.22 2.30
N GLY A 344 5.02 -11.93 2.10
CA GLY A 344 4.64 -11.19 0.90
C GLY A 344 3.16 -10.82 0.82
N ILE A 345 2.49 -10.59 1.95
CA ILE A 345 1.15 -10.02 2.00
C ILE A 345 1.24 -8.61 2.56
N HIS A 346 0.73 -7.64 1.80
CA HIS A 346 0.81 -6.21 2.12
C HIS A 346 -0.57 -5.58 2.09
N LEU A 347 -0.80 -4.63 3.00
CA LEU A 347 -2.09 -3.98 3.18
C LEU A 347 -2.00 -2.50 2.81
N ILE A 348 -2.96 -2.04 2.04
CA ILE A 348 -3.20 -0.62 1.79
C ILE A 348 -4.61 -0.32 2.27
N ILE A 349 -4.74 0.42 3.36
CA ILE A 349 -6.04 0.85 3.87
C ILE A 349 -6.21 2.35 3.69
N ALA A 350 -7.35 2.73 3.14
CA ALA A 350 -7.66 4.12 2.87
C ALA A 350 -8.98 4.55 3.53
N THR A 351 -9.07 5.82 3.91
CA THR A 351 -10.29 6.38 4.47
C THR A 351 -10.44 7.87 4.17
N GLN A 352 -11.67 8.31 3.96
CA GLN A 352 -12.06 9.73 3.89
C GLN A 352 -12.48 10.29 5.26
N ARG A 353 -12.52 9.43 6.30
CA ARG A 353 -12.93 9.80 7.66
C ARG A 353 -11.77 9.58 8.64
N PRO A 354 -10.82 10.53 8.73
CA PRO A 354 -9.63 10.39 9.55
C PRO A 354 -9.92 10.66 11.04
N SER A 355 -10.85 9.93 11.63
CA SER A 355 -11.17 10.02 13.05
C SER A 355 -10.43 8.98 13.88
N VAL A 356 -10.28 9.21 15.18
CA VAL A 356 -9.64 8.27 16.12
C VAL A 356 -10.38 6.95 16.25
N ASN A 357 -11.68 6.92 15.96
CA ASN A 357 -12.48 5.70 15.95
C ASN A 357 -12.24 4.83 14.72
N VAL A 358 -11.68 5.39 13.66
CA VAL A 358 -11.33 4.70 12.41
C VAL A 358 -9.85 4.37 12.38
N ILE A 359 -9.01 5.39 12.62
CA ILE A 359 -7.57 5.24 12.71
C ILE A 359 -7.19 5.04 14.18
N THR A 360 -7.44 3.83 14.65
CA THR A 360 -7.20 3.43 16.04
C THR A 360 -5.72 3.33 16.37
N GLY A 361 -5.38 3.27 17.66
CA GLY A 361 -4.00 3.04 18.10
C GLY A 361 -3.40 1.72 17.56
N ILE A 362 -4.22 0.69 17.40
CA ILE A 362 -3.82 -0.61 16.83
C ILE A 362 -3.43 -0.45 15.36
N ILE A 363 -4.24 0.26 14.59
CA ILE A 363 -3.96 0.56 13.17
C ILE A 363 -2.67 1.38 13.05
N LYS A 364 -2.54 2.46 13.82
CA LYS A 364 -1.36 3.32 13.79
C LYS A 364 -0.06 2.60 14.15
N ALA A 365 -0.11 1.68 15.11
CA ALA A 365 1.05 0.91 15.54
C ALA A 365 1.56 -0.04 14.43
N ASN A 366 0.68 -0.51 13.56
CA ASN A 366 0.98 -1.54 12.55
C ASN A 366 1.14 -0.99 11.13
N PHE A 367 0.80 0.28 10.91
CA PHE A 367 0.94 0.97 9.63
C PHE A 367 1.94 2.13 9.75
N PRO A 368 3.24 1.85 9.64
CA PRO A 368 4.28 2.87 9.79
C PRO A 368 4.36 3.83 8.62
N ALA A 369 4.04 3.36 7.41
CA ALA A 369 3.96 4.21 6.22
C ALA A 369 2.57 4.84 6.12
N ARG A 370 2.54 6.16 5.95
CA ARG A 370 1.30 6.94 5.93
C ARG A 370 1.33 8.02 4.87
N ILE A 371 0.20 8.18 4.20
CA ILE A 371 -0.07 9.28 3.27
C ILE A 371 -1.26 10.05 3.80
N ALA A 372 -1.09 11.35 4.00
CA ALA A 372 -2.18 12.26 4.29
C ALA A 372 -2.39 13.22 3.12
N PHE A 373 -3.54 13.17 2.49
CA PHE A 373 -4.05 14.22 1.64
C PHE A 373 -4.61 15.34 2.51
N ARG A 374 -5.02 16.45 1.88
CA ARG A 374 -5.56 17.59 2.62
C ARG A 374 -6.70 17.16 3.55
N VAL A 375 -6.66 17.66 4.76
CA VAL A 375 -7.73 17.58 5.77
C VAL A 375 -8.16 18.98 6.18
N THR A 376 -9.28 19.10 6.88
CA THR A 376 -9.85 20.39 7.28
C THR A 376 -9.36 20.85 8.65
N SER A 377 -8.84 19.93 9.48
CA SER A 377 -8.43 20.25 10.84
C SER A 377 -7.02 19.76 11.18
N LYS A 378 -6.35 20.47 12.09
CA LYS A 378 -5.06 20.06 12.68
C LYS A 378 -5.19 18.75 13.48
N ILE A 379 -6.38 18.46 14.01
CA ILE A 379 -6.67 17.23 14.76
C ILE A 379 -6.63 16.03 13.80
N ASP A 380 -7.27 16.16 12.64
CA ASP A 380 -7.26 15.08 11.62
C ASP A 380 -5.85 14.82 11.12
N SER A 381 -5.04 15.86 10.90
CA SER A 381 -3.64 15.71 10.54
C SER A 381 -2.86 14.89 11.59
N ARG A 382 -3.04 15.21 12.87
CA ARG A 382 -2.41 14.46 13.97
C ARG A 382 -2.93 13.03 14.06
N THR A 383 -4.19 12.80 13.81
CA THR A 383 -4.77 11.45 13.79
C THR A 383 -4.11 10.57 12.73
N ILE A 384 -3.82 11.12 11.55
CA ILE A 384 -3.18 10.37 10.47
C ILE A 384 -1.66 10.25 10.68
N LEU A 385 -0.98 11.39 10.93
CA LEU A 385 0.47 11.52 10.81
C LEU A 385 1.21 11.64 12.17
N ASP A 386 0.50 11.71 13.28
CA ASP A 386 1.03 12.10 14.60
C ASP A 386 1.64 13.53 14.63
N SER A 387 1.43 14.30 13.56
CA SER A 387 1.92 15.66 13.38
C SER A 387 0.94 16.54 12.62
N GLN A 388 1.14 17.85 12.70
CA GLN A 388 0.40 18.83 11.91
C GLN A 388 0.96 18.92 10.49
N GLY A 389 0.21 19.54 9.58
CA GLY A 389 0.65 19.88 8.24
C GLY A 389 -0.30 19.46 7.12
N ALA A 390 -1.09 18.40 7.30
CA ALA A 390 -2.05 18.00 6.28
C ALA A 390 -3.22 18.98 6.12
N ASP A 391 -3.52 19.78 7.14
CA ASP A 391 -4.48 20.87 7.08
C ASP A 391 -4.00 22.07 6.24
N GLN A 392 -2.70 22.17 6.01
CA GLN A 392 -2.03 23.22 5.25
C GLN A 392 -1.79 22.87 3.77
N LEU A 393 -2.19 21.67 3.34
CA LEU A 393 -2.06 21.23 1.96
C LEU A 393 -3.05 21.98 1.04
N ILE A 394 -2.71 22.04 -0.25
CA ILE A 394 -3.53 22.73 -1.26
C ILE A 394 -4.78 21.91 -1.60
N GLY A 395 -4.69 20.58 -1.57
CA GLY A 395 -5.66 19.65 -2.14
C GLY A 395 -5.28 19.18 -3.54
N LYS A 396 -6.20 18.52 -4.24
CA LYS A 396 -5.98 18.04 -5.62
C LYS A 396 -4.74 17.12 -5.76
N GLY A 397 -4.53 16.25 -4.76
CA GLY A 397 -3.41 15.31 -4.77
C GLY A 397 -2.13 15.81 -4.08
N ASP A 398 -2.12 17.04 -3.57
CA ASP A 398 -1.06 17.49 -2.67
C ASP A 398 -1.11 16.67 -1.38
N MET A 399 -0.02 16.04 -0.99
CA MET A 399 0.01 15.08 0.10
C MET A 399 1.31 15.12 0.91
N LEU A 400 1.22 14.67 2.15
CA LEU A 400 2.35 14.38 3.00
C LEU A 400 2.56 12.88 3.12
N PHE A 401 3.78 12.44 2.93
CA PHE A 401 4.20 11.06 3.08
C PHE A 401 5.18 10.92 4.24
N THR A 402 5.03 9.85 5.04
CA THR A 402 5.99 9.49 6.08
C THR A 402 6.17 7.98 6.19
N GLN A 403 7.35 7.57 6.61
CA GLN A 403 7.66 6.21 7.07
C GLN A 403 8.10 6.20 8.54
N GLY A 404 7.62 7.17 9.32
CA GLY A 404 7.83 7.27 10.76
C GLY A 404 8.64 8.48 11.22
N ASN A 405 9.72 8.85 10.53
CA ASN A 405 10.67 9.84 11.06
C ASN A 405 10.60 11.22 10.40
N THR A 406 10.30 11.28 9.12
CA THR A 406 10.29 12.53 8.34
C THR A 406 9.02 12.65 7.54
N LEU A 407 8.50 13.88 7.43
CA LEU A 407 7.39 14.21 6.55
C LEU A 407 7.94 14.76 5.24
N LEU A 408 7.54 14.15 4.14
CA LEU A 408 7.87 14.59 2.79
C LEU A 408 6.60 15.08 2.09
N ARG A 409 6.63 16.29 1.56
CA ARG A 409 5.55 16.80 0.72
C ARG A 409 5.72 16.36 -0.71
N LEU A 410 4.67 15.77 -1.26
CA LEU A 410 4.63 15.22 -2.62
C LEU A 410 3.39 15.76 -3.35
N GLN A 411 3.52 15.96 -4.64
CA GLN A 411 2.35 16.06 -5.51
C GLN A 411 2.06 14.68 -6.11
N CYS A 412 0.89 14.13 -5.79
CA CYS A 412 0.45 12.84 -6.29
C CYS A 412 0.38 12.83 -7.81
N ALA A 413 0.83 11.76 -8.43
CA ALA A 413 0.66 11.54 -9.85
C ALA A 413 -0.83 11.44 -10.18
N PHE A 414 -1.26 12.20 -11.19
CA PHE A 414 -2.63 12.21 -11.65
C PHE A 414 -2.86 11.16 -12.73
N VAL A 415 -3.83 10.30 -12.49
CA VAL A 415 -4.37 9.34 -13.43
C VAL A 415 -5.89 9.41 -13.36
N ASP A 416 -6.55 9.66 -14.49
CA ASP A 416 -8.01 9.80 -14.53
C ASP A 416 -8.69 8.43 -14.76
N THR A 417 -10.00 8.38 -14.54
CA THR A 417 -10.81 7.20 -14.75
C THR A 417 -10.72 6.64 -16.18
N PRO A 418 -10.78 7.47 -17.25
CA PRO A 418 -10.57 6.99 -18.62
C PRO A 418 -9.19 6.36 -18.88
N GLU A 419 -8.13 6.84 -18.22
CA GLU A 419 -6.80 6.22 -18.31
C GLU A 419 -6.80 4.84 -17.66
N VAL A 420 -7.36 4.71 -16.46
CA VAL A 420 -7.51 3.41 -15.77
C VAL A 420 -8.36 2.45 -16.59
N ASP A 421 -9.44 2.95 -17.21
CA ASP A 421 -10.31 2.15 -18.07
C ASP A 421 -9.55 1.57 -19.28
N ARG A 422 -8.75 2.38 -19.97
CA ARG A 422 -7.91 1.93 -21.08
C ARG A 422 -6.87 0.89 -20.65
N ILE A 423 -6.24 1.09 -19.50
CA ILE A 423 -5.22 0.17 -18.97
C ILE A 423 -5.86 -1.18 -18.63
N THR A 424 -6.97 -1.17 -17.91
CA THR A 424 -7.68 -2.39 -17.51
C THR A 424 -8.28 -3.13 -18.71
N GLU A 425 -8.78 -2.41 -19.72
CA GLU A 425 -9.25 -2.97 -20.97
C GLU A 425 -8.11 -3.63 -21.75
N PHE A 426 -6.98 -2.96 -21.88
CA PHE A 426 -5.79 -3.50 -22.55
C PHE A 426 -5.31 -4.79 -21.91
N ILE A 427 -5.24 -4.86 -20.58
CA ILE A 427 -4.84 -6.05 -19.84
C ILE A 427 -5.92 -7.13 -19.99
N GLY A 428 -7.19 -6.79 -19.76
CA GLY A 428 -8.31 -7.71 -19.74
C GLY A 428 -8.60 -8.36 -21.09
N SER A 429 -8.23 -7.71 -22.20
CA SER A 429 -8.38 -8.23 -23.56
C SER A 429 -7.37 -9.32 -23.93
N GLN A 430 -6.32 -9.51 -23.13
CA GLN A 430 -5.29 -10.51 -23.38
C GLN A 430 -5.70 -11.89 -22.83
N LYS A 431 -4.97 -12.93 -23.24
CA LYS A 431 -5.08 -14.26 -22.64
C LYS A 431 -4.91 -14.17 -21.13
N ALA A 432 -5.82 -14.77 -20.39
CA ALA A 432 -5.87 -14.77 -18.93
C ALA A 432 -5.72 -16.20 -18.38
N TYR A 433 -5.54 -16.32 -17.06
CA TYR A 433 -5.72 -17.58 -16.35
C TYR A 433 -7.18 -18.08 -16.48
N ALA A 434 -7.40 -19.35 -16.17
CA ALA A 434 -8.74 -19.95 -16.22
C ALA A 434 -9.73 -19.24 -15.27
N ASP A 435 -9.25 -18.81 -14.09
CA ASP A 435 -10.01 -18.09 -13.08
C ASP A 435 -9.12 -17.08 -12.34
N ALA A 436 -9.71 -16.29 -11.45
CA ALA A 436 -8.98 -15.49 -10.48
C ALA A 436 -8.15 -16.37 -9.53
N TYR A 437 -7.17 -15.80 -8.87
CA TYR A 437 -6.38 -16.51 -7.86
C TYR A 437 -7.25 -16.85 -6.65
N HIS A 438 -7.38 -18.15 -6.34
CA HIS A 438 -8.22 -18.59 -5.23
C HIS A 438 -7.45 -18.52 -3.91
N LEU A 439 -8.05 -17.85 -2.94
CA LEU A 439 -7.63 -17.88 -1.53
C LEU A 439 -8.14 -19.18 -0.88
N PRO A 440 -7.57 -19.59 0.27
CA PRO A 440 -8.09 -20.71 1.04
C PRO A 440 -9.57 -20.57 1.35
N GLU A 441 -10.31 -21.67 1.35
CA GLU A 441 -11.71 -21.68 1.76
C GLU A 441 -11.84 -21.22 3.21
N TYR A 442 -12.81 -20.34 3.45
CA TYR A 442 -13.25 -19.93 4.77
C TYR A 442 -14.78 -19.82 4.76
N SER A 443 -15.42 -20.82 5.31
CA SER A 443 -16.83 -20.76 5.66
C SER A 443 -16.91 -20.19 7.07
N GLY A 444 -17.60 -19.08 7.25
CA GLY A 444 -17.70 -18.36 8.54
C GLY A 444 -18.40 -19.12 9.69
N GLU A 445 -18.34 -20.42 9.66
CA GLU A 445 -18.72 -21.30 10.75
C GLU A 445 -17.44 -21.76 11.47
N GLU A 446 -17.41 -21.48 12.78
CA GLU A 446 -16.53 -22.04 13.80
C GLU A 446 -15.14 -21.41 13.99
N SER A 447 -15.14 -20.29 14.72
CA SER A 447 -14.29 -20.25 15.91
C SER A 447 -15.06 -20.87 17.12
N GLY A 448 -15.71 -21.96 16.91
CA GLY A 448 -16.08 -22.87 17.97
C GLY A 448 -14.90 -23.80 18.13
N THR A 449 -14.21 -23.69 19.27
CA THR A 449 -13.33 -24.71 19.81
C THR A 449 -13.49 -26.03 19.05
N SER A 450 -12.44 -26.49 18.38
CA SER A 450 -12.25 -27.92 18.15
C SER A 450 -12.13 -28.56 19.54
N LEU A 451 -13.28 -28.76 20.16
CA LEU A 451 -13.40 -29.85 21.09
C LEU A 451 -13.08 -31.05 20.22
N ASP A 452 -11.97 -31.73 20.52
CA ASP A 452 -11.72 -33.11 20.16
C ASP A 452 -12.93 -33.89 20.71
N ILE A 453 -14.04 -33.86 19.98
CA ILE A 453 -15.22 -34.64 20.28
C ILE A 453 -14.82 -36.02 19.79
N ASP A 454 -14.33 -36.84 20.71
CA ASP A 454 -14.18 -38.27 20.46
C ASP A 454 -15.58 -38.78 20.03
N VAL A 455 -15.70 -39.12 18.74
CA VAL A 455 -16.95 -39.61 18.14
C VAL A 455 -17.51 -40.82 18.89
N ASN A 456 -16.73 -41.43 19.75
CA ASN A 456 -17.11 -42.54 20.60
C ASN A 456 -17.63 -42.11 21.97
N ASP A 457 -17.43 -40.88 22.41
CA ASP A 457 -17.95 -40.34 23.67
C ASP A 457 -19.29 -39.62 23.43
N ARG A 458 -20.30 -40.41 23.06
CA ARG A 458 -21.64 -39.90 22.77
C ARG A 458 -22.46 -39.92 24.06
N ASP A 459 -23.03 -38.72 24.38
CA ASP A 459 -24.07 -38.60 25.43
C ASP A 459 -25.23 -39.56 25.17
N ASN A 460 -25.82 -40.07 26.22
CA ASN A 460 -26.98 -40.99 26.15
C ASN A 460 -28.16 -40.38 25.37
N LEU A 461 -28.28 -39.07 25.37
CA LEU A 461 -29.35 -38.33 24.65
C LEU A 461 -28.99 -37.94 23.22
N PHE A 462 -27.77 -38.30 22.74
CA PHE A 462 -27.32 -37.93 21.39
C PHE A 462 -28.31 -38.35 20.29
N ARG A 463 -28.84 -39.57 20.38
CA ARG A 463 -29.73 -40.12 19.38
C ARG A 463 -31.09 -39.39 19.38
N GLU A 464 -31.66 -39.13 20.56
CA GLU A 464 -32.92 -38.37 20.69
C GLU A 464 -32.74 -36.91 20.23
N ALA A 465 -31.61 -36.29 20.52
CA ALA A 465 -31.28 -34.95 20.05
C ALA A 465 -31.15 -34.89 18.52
N ALA A 466 -30.47 -35.87 17.90
CA ALA A 466 -30.35 -35.98 16.46
C ALA A 466 -31.73 -36.17 15.78
N GLU A 467 -32.61 -37.02 16.34
CA GLU A 467 -33.98 -37.20 15.81
C GLU A 467 -34.80 -35.89 15.88
N VAL A 468 -34.70 -35.15 16.97
CA VAL A 468 -35.36 -33.84 17.12
C VAL A 468 -34.87 -32.83 16.05
N ILE A 469 -33.56 -32.76 15.80
CA ILE A 469 -32.97 -31.87 14.79
C ILE A 469 -33.41 -32.26 13.38
N VAL A 470 -33.39 -33.55 13.03
CA VAL A 470 -33.81 -34.05 11.72
C VAL A 470 -35.30 -33.81 11.47
N ILE A 471 -36.15 -34.06 12.45
CA ILE A 471 -37.60 -33.84 12.33
C ILE A 471 -37.94 -32.34 12.23
N ALA A 472 -37.24 -31.51 13.02
CA ALA A 472 -37.47 -30.07 13.05
C ALA A 472 -36.78 -29.32 11.89
N GLN A 473 -35.83 -29.97 11.17
CA GLN A 473 -34.98 -29.35 10.14
C GLN A 473 -34.31 -28.06 10.64
N GLN A 474 -34.00 -28.02 11.94
CA GLN A 474 -33.43 -26.84 12.61
C GLN A 474 -32.51 -27.25 13.76
N GLY A 475 -31.22 -26.91 13.66
CA GLY A 475 -30.24 -27.10 14.72
C GLY A 475 -30.21 -25.92 15.70
N SER A 476 -31.00 -26.03 16.78
CA SER A 476 -31.07 -24.98 17.81
C SER A 476 -30.90 -25.59 19.19
N ALA A 477 -29.92 -25.10 19.97
CA ALA A 477 -29.73 -25.53 21.36
C ALA A 477 -31.00 -25.30 22.23
N SER A 478 -31.67 -24.18 22.05
CA SER A 478 -32.92 -23.86 22.76
C SER A 478 -34.10 -24.76 22.38
N LEU A 479 -34.10 -25.32 21.17
CA LEU A 479 -35.09 -26.32 20.76
C LEU A 479 -34.83 -27.65 21.47
N LEU A 480 -33.56 -28.10 21.53
CA LEU A 480 -33.17 -29.31 22.23
C LEU A 480 -33.43 -29.23 23.73
N GLN A 481 -33.09 -28.11 24.36
CA GLN A 481 -33.36 -27.88 25.78
C GLN A 481 -34.83 -27.99 26.10
N ARG A 482 -35.70 -27.40 25.29
CA ARG A 482 -37.17 -27.48 25.50
C ARG A 482 -37.74 -28.85 25.22
N LYS A 483 -37.28 -29.53 24.17
CA LYS A 483 -37.83 -30.85 23.77
C LYS A 483 -37.33 -31.97 24.66
N LEU A 484 -36.06 -31.94 25.04
CA LEU A 484 -35.44 -32.98 25.86
C LEU A 484 -35.42 -32.63 27.36
N LYS A 485 -36.00 -31.48 27.75
CA LYS A 485 -36.04 -30.97 29.14
C LYS A 485 -34.65 -30.93 29.79
N LEU A 486 -33.66 -30.53 29.04
CA LEU A 486 -32.31 -30.32 29.51
C LEU A 486 -32.23 -29.00 30.26
N GLY A 487 -31.67 -29.03 31.49
CA GLY A 487 -31.52 -27.87 32.39
C GLY A 487 -30.39 -26.95 32.01
#